data_f9a5bb5eda9f4f863528bc9e5046aa2c
#
_entry.id   f9a5bb5eda9f4f863528bc9e5046aa2c
#
_cell.length_a   1.000
_cell.length_b   1.000
_cell.length_c   1.000
_cell.angle_alpha   90.00
_cell.angle_beta   90.00
_cell.angle_gamma   90.00
#
_symmetry.space_group_name_H-M   'P 1'
#
loop_
_entity.id
_entity.type
_entity.pdbx_description
1 polymer ?
#
loop_
_entity_poly.entity_id
_entity_poly.type
_entity_poly.pdbx_seq_one_letter_code
_entity_poly.pdbx_strand_id
1 'polypeptide(L)'
;MTFGRRCGLRVSAYALGTVNFGTGWGGGTERAEARRILDRFADAGGTLLDTADCYHDGEAETFLGAFLAGRRDRFTLATKFSFGWGKESSGVLTTGNARGNMIRSLEGSLRRLGTDHVDLYWVHFPDTVTPVEEVVAGLDDLVRAGKIRYAGLSNFAAWQVSRAVTLAEVHGRAPVAGIQTEYSLVERTADRELLPMAEELGLGVAQWGPLGGGLLTGKYRQGSAGRLTDWNGRVMRHESDAHRTAVLDEVLAVARETGAPPAQVAVAWLNSRARTAGTAHVPVIGPRTVEQLDGYLAALDLTLDAAHLRRLDEVSAVPLGSPHDLVRGARDNLLGGDAARFEGARRA
;
A
#
# COMPACT_ATOMS: atom_id res chain seq x y z
N MET A 1 -10.05 11.16 4.68
CA MET A 1 -9.93 10.52 6.02
C MET A 1 -8.58 10.84 6.64
N THR A 2 -8.37 10.58 7.94
CA THR A 2 -7.03 10.59 8.55
C THR A 2 -6.33 9.26 8.31
N PHE A 3 -5.03 9.30 8.05
CA PHE A 3 -4.22 8.09 7.86
C PHE A 3 -3.79 7.53 9.22
N GLY A 4 -4.64 6.69 9.79
CA GLY A 4 -4.47 6.14 11.13
C GLY A 4 -4.97 7.08 12.25
N ARG A 5 -4.80 6.62 13.50
CA ARG A 5 -5.22 7.33 14.72
C ARG A 5 -4.08 8.08 15.41
N ARG A 6 -2.83 7.90 14.95
CA ARG A 6 -1.62 8.47 15.57
C ARG A 6 -1.15 9.78 14.96
N CYS A 7 -1.77 10.22 13.86
CA CYS A 7 -1.37 11.42 13.15
C CYS A 7 -2.56 12.14 12.52
N GLY A 8 -2.37 13.41 12.22
CA GLY A 8 -3.35 14.24 11.52
C GLY A 8 -3.22 14.22 10.01
N LEU A 9 -2.44 13.29 9.43
CA LEU A 9 -2.25 13.19 7.99
C LEU A 9 -3.57 12.86 7.30
N ARG A 10 -3.99 13.75 6.40
CA ARG A 10 -5.24 13.59 5.64
C ARG A 10 -4.96 12.98 4.29
N VAL A 11 -5.75 11.99 3.90
CA VAL A 11 -5.59 11.25 2.65
C VAL A 11 -6.94 11.02 1.98
N SER A 12 -6.93 10.86 0.65
CA SER A 12 -8.06 10.38 -0.14
C SER A 12 -8.33 8.89 0.12
N ALA A 13 -9.49 8.39 -0.35
CA ALA A 13 -9.87 6.98 -0.23
C ALA A 13 -8.89 6.03 -0.93
N TYR A 14 -8.27 6.49 -2.02
CA TYR A 14 -7.19 5.79 -2.71
C TYR A 14 -5.91 6.61 -2.70
N ALA A 15 -4.77 5.91 -2.79
CA ALA A 15 -3.50 6.50 -3.17
C ALA A 15 -3.24 6.22 -4.67
N LEU A 16 -2.82 7.24 -5.41
CA LEU A 16 -2.32 7.04 -6.77
C LEU A 16 -0.88 6.56 -6.71
N GLY A 17 -0.67 5.26 -6.96
CA GLY A 17 0.64 4.66 -7.08
C GLY A 17 1.26 4.92 -8.45
N THR A 18 2.47 5.40 -8.47
CA THR A 18 3.15 5.87 -9.69
C THR A 18 4.22 4.90 -10.20
N VAL A 19 4.21 3.66 -9.74
CA VAL A 19 5.15 2.63 -10.20
C VAL A 19 5.11 2.37 -11.72
N ASN A 20 4.03 2.79 -12.38
CA ASN A 20 3.89 2.73 -13.83
C ASN A 20 4.30 4.02 -14.55
N PHE A 21 4.59 5.11 -13.86
CA PHE A 21 4.95 6.40 -14.49
C PHE A 21 6.42 6.37 -14.91
N GLY A 22 6.62 6.34 -16.21
CA GLY A 22 7.95 6.24 -16.81
C GLY A 22 8.04 5.11 -17.84
N THR A 23 9.12 5.09 -18.58
CA THR A 23 9.35 4.15 -19.69
C THR A 23 10.63 3.31 -19.50
N GLY A 24 11.45 3.64 -18.49
CA GLY A 24 12.76 3.03 -18.28
C GLY A 24 12.78 1.52 -18.06
N TRP A 25 11.68 0.92 -17.58
CA TRP A 25 11.59 -0.53 -17.33
C TRP A 25 10.82 -1.30 -18.41
N GLY A 26 10.37 -0.64 -19.47
CA GLY A 26 9.42 -1.19 -20.44
C GLY A 26 7.98 -1.20 -19.90
N GLY A 27 7.00 -1.12 -20.78
CA GLY A 27 5.58 -1.25 -20.43
C GLY A 27 5.00 -0.27 -19.40
N GLY A 28 5.64 0.85 -19.17
CA GLY A 28 5.18 1.93 -18.30
C GLY A 28 4.20 2.88 -19.00
N THR A 29 3.97 4.02 -18.38
CA THR A 29 3.05 5.07 -18.84
C THR A 29 3.86 6.28 -19.29
N GLU A 30 3.67 6.69 -20.52
CA GLU A 30 4.26 7.88 -21.11
C GLU A 30 3.88 9.15 -20.33
N ARG A 31 4.76 10.16 -20.34
CA ARG A 31 4.60 11.38 -19.56
C ARG A 31 3.26 12.08 -19.77
N ALA A 32 2.79 12.14 -21.03
CA ALA A 32 1.52 12.81 -21.35
C ALA A 32 0.32 12.10 -20.71
N GLU A 33 0.28 10.77 -20.80
CA GLU A 33 -0.78 9.96 -20.18
C GLU A 33 -0.68 9.95 -18.65
N ALA A 34 0.53 9.85 -18.10
CA ALA A 34 0.76 9.98 -16.67
C ALA A 34 0.23 11.30 -16.11
N ARG A 35 0.39 12.40 -16.86
CA ARG A 35 -0.19 13.71 -16.51
C ARG A 35 -1.71 13.67 -16.52
N ARG A 36 -2.34 13.10 -17.56
CA ARG A 36 -3.81 12.96 -17.65
C ARG A 36 -4.37 12.14 -16.50
N ILE A 37 -3.70 11.04 -16.15
CA ILE A 37 -4.07 10.21 -15.00
C ILE A 37 -4.03 11.03 -13.70
N LEU A 38 -2.95 11.78 -13.44
CA LEU A 38 -2.84 12.61 -12.24
C LEU A 38 -3.93 13.69 -12.21
N ASP A 39 -4.16 14.39 -13.32
CA ASP A 39 -5.17 15.44 -13.39
C ASP A 39 -6.57 14.86 -13.15
N ARG A 40 -6.91 13.75 -13.80
CA ARG A 40 -8.19 13.05 -13.59
C ARG A 40 -8.37 12.56 -12.14
N PHE A 41 -7.29 12.06 -11.50
CA PHE A 41 -7.30 11.66 -10.09
C PHE A 41 -7.57 12.86 -9.17
N ALA A 42 -6.90 13.99 -9.44
CA ALA A 42 -7.10 15.23 -8.69
C ALA A 42 -8.52 15.79 -8.85
N ASP A 43 -9.09 15.74 -10.06
CA ASP A 43 -10.45 16.20 -10.35
C ASP A 43 -11.52 15.33 -9.67
N ALA A 44 -11.21 14.06 -9.41
CA ALA A 44 -12.03 13.16 -8.61
C ALA A 44 -11.85 13.33 -7.09
N GLY A 45 -11.09 14.35 -6.63
CA GLY A 45 -10.83 14.60 -5.21
C GLY A 45 -9.69 13.75 -4.62
N GLY A 46 -8.90 13.09 -5.46
CA GLY A 46 -7.72 12.34 -5.03
C GLY A 46 -6.61 13.26 -4.54
N THR A 47 -6.00 12.91 -3.41
CA THR A 47 -4.97 13.75 -2.78
C THR A 47 -3.68 12.99 -2.46
N LEU A 48 -3.73 11.67 -2.23
CA LEU A 48 -2.54 10.90 -1.85
C LEU A 48 -1.82 10.36 -3.09
N LEU A 49 -0.57 10.77 -3.27
CA LEU A 49 0.34 10.30 -4.31
C LEU A 49 1.42 9.43 -3.68
N ASP A 50 1.62 8.22 -4.20
CA ASP A 50 2.60 7.27 -3.72
C ASP A 50 3.62 6.93 -4.81
N THR A 51 4.86 7.36 -4.62
CA THR A 51 6.00 7.10 -5.51
C THR A 51 7.16 6.43 -4.79
N ALA A 52 8.30 6.27 -5.43
CA ALA A 52 9.55 5.82 -4.83
C ALA A 52 10.74 6.31 -5.65
N ASP A 53 11.91 6.44 -4.99
CA ASP A 53 13.16 6.86 -5.61
C ASP A 53 13.61 5.94 -6.76
N CYS A 54 13.31 4.63 -6.63
CA CYS A 54 13.71 3.61 -7.61
C CYS A 54 12.75 3.45 -8.80
N TYR A 55 11.55 4.03 -8.78
CA TYR A 55 10.57 3.81 -9.85
C TYR A 55 11.04 4.43 -11.16
N HIS A 56 11.27 3.55 -12.16
CA HIS A 56 11.86 3.90 -13.45
C HIS A 56 13.13 4.75 -13.29
N ASP A 57 13.98 4.36 -12.33
CA ASP A 57 15.25 5.03 -12.04
C ASP A 57 15.10 6.53 -11.73
N GLY A 58 14.03 6.89 -11.00
CA GLY A 58 13.70 8.25 -10.59
C GLY A 58 12.85 9.05 -11.59
N GLU A 59 12.49 8.47 -12.76
CA GLU A 59 11.66 9.12 -13.76
C GLU A 59 10.25 9.42 -13.21
N ALA A 60 9.67 8.51 -12.41
CA ALA A 60 8.36 8.69 -11.78
C ALA A 60 8.32 9.94 -10.88
N GLU A 61 9.35 10.15 -10.05
CA GLU A 61 9.47 11.36 -9.22
C GLU A 61 9.69 12.62 -10.07
N THR A 62 10.48 12.52 -11.14
CA THR A 62 10.72 13.63 -12.08
C THR A 62 9.42 14.06 -12.79
N PHE A 63 8.59 13.11 -13.19
CA PHE A 63 7.26 13.41 -13.76
C PHE A 63 6.38 14.12 -12.72
N LEU A 64 6.31 13.58 -11.51
CA LEU A 64 5.53 14.20 -10.45
C LEU A 64 6.01 15.61 -10.12
N GLY A 65 7.31 15.84 -10.00
CA GLY A 65 7.87 17.17 -9.75
C GLY A 65 7.38 18.19 -10.78
N ALA A 66 7.46 17.86 -12.07
CA ALA A 66 6.97 18.72 -13.13
C ALA A 66 5.43 18.90 -13.09
N PHE A 67 4.68 17.86 -12.69
CA PHE A 67 3.22 17.92 -12.65
C PHE A 67 2.69 18.70 -11.45
N LEU A 68 3.43 18.72 -10.35
CA LEU A 68 3.05 19.37 -9.09
C LEU A 68 3.48 20.84 -9.03
N ALA A 69 4.26 21.34 -9.98
CA ALA A 69 4.68 22.73 -10.01
C ALA A 69 3.47 23.68 -9.93
N GLY A 70 3.48 24.58 -8.95
CA GLY A 70 2.41 25.54 -8.67
C GLY A 70 1.15 24.96 -7.99
N ARG A 71 1.12 23.64 -7.68
CA ARG A 71 -0.03 23.01 -7.01
C ARG A 71 0.36 21.93 -5.99
N ARG A 72 1.62 21.97 -5.49
CA ARG A 72 2.17 21.00 -4.53
C ARG A 72 1.27 20.80 -3.31
N ASP A 73 0.74 21.87 -2.76
CA ASP A 73 -0.07 21.88 -1.54
C ASP A 73 -1.46 21.22 -1.69
N ARG A 74 -1.86 20.90 -2.90
CA ARG A 74 -3.09 20.14 -3.15
C ARG A 74 -2.96 18.66 -2.84
N PHE A 75 -1.74 18.15 -2.63
CA PHE A 75 -1.46 16.74 -2.53
C PHE A 75 -0.67 16.38 -1.29
N THR A 76 -1.02 15.24 -0.71
CA THR A 76 -0.19 14.49 0.22
C THR A 76 0.76 13.64 -0.60
N LEU A 77 2.05 13.94 -0.56
CA LEU A 77 3.08 13.30 -1.37
C LEU A 77 3.88 12.32 -0.52
N ALA A 78 3.87 11.05 -0.92
CA ALA A 78 4.66 10.00 -0.32
C ALA A 78 5.74 9.50 -1.28
N THR A 79 6.97 9.31 -0.79
CA THR A 79 8.03 8.60 -1.52
C THR A 79 8.74 7.59 -0.62
N LYS A 80 9.62 6.75 -1.20
CA LYS A 80 10.25 5.62 -0.53
C LYS A 80 11.73 5.55 -0.88
N PHE A 81 12.51 4.94 0.01
CA PHE A 81 13.92 4.61 -0.22
C PHE A 81 14.24 3.19 0.28
N SER A 82 15.27 2.60 -0.14
CA SER A 82 16.03 1.41 0.30
C SER A 82 16.82 0.80 -0.84
N PHE A 83 16.28 0.81 -2.08
CA PHE A 83 16.89 0.13 -3.22
C PHE A 83 18.05 0.91 -3.88
N GLY A 84 18.15 2.19 -3.69
CA GLY A 84 18.94 3.04 -4.58
C GLY A 84 18.28 3.22 -5.95
N TRP A 85 18.72 4.22 -6.69
CA TRP A 85 18.17 4.59 -7.99
C TRP A 85 19.28 4.72 -9.04
N GLY A 86 18.96 4.27 -10.28
CA GLY A 86 19.90 4.28 -11.40
C GLY A 86 20.98 3.21 -11.32
N LYS A 87 21.58 2.90 -12.48
CA LYS A 87 22.61 1.86 -12.60
C LYS A 87 23.92 2.17 -11.82
N GLU A 88 24.18 3.45 -11.60
CA GLU A 88 25.39 3.93 -10.90
C GLU A 88 25.24 3.95 -9.37
N SER A 89 24.04 3.79 -8.84
CA SER A 89 23.73 3.90 -7.41
C SER A 89 23.56 2.55 -6.68
N SER A 90 23.89 1.43 -7.32
CA SER A 90 23.74 0.08 -6.74
C SER A 90 24.91 -0.36 -5.83
N GLY A 91 25.66 0.58 -5.27
CA GLY A 91 26.76 0.29 -4.36
C GLY A 91 26.30 0.07 -2.92
N VAL A 92 27.10 -0.64 -2.13
CA VAL A 92 26.85 -0.94 -0.70
C VAL A 92 26.54 0.33 0.13
N LEU A 93 27.08 1.48 -0.23
CA LEU A 93 26.84 2.74 0.47
C LEU A 93 25.61 3.52 -0.06
N THR A 94 24.97 3.04 -1.13
CA THR A 94 23.89 3.74 -1.83
C THR A 94 22.58 2.96 -1.80
N THR A 95 22.53 1.86 -1.03
CA THR A 95 21.37 1.00 -0.81
C THR A 95 21.18 0.72 0.67
N GLY A 96 20.06 0.07 1.03
CA GLY A 96 19.75 -0.28 2.41
C GLY A 96 19.19 0.88 3.22
N ASN A 97 19.02 0.66 4.52
CA ASN A 97 18.29 1.54 5.41
C ASN A 97 19.18 2.36 6.34
N ALA A 98 20.49 2.26 6.20
CA ALA A 98 21.44 3.04 6.98
C ALA A 98 21.18 4.54 6.82
N ARG A 99 21.38 5.30 7.91
CA ARG A 99 21.12 6.75 7.98
C ARG A 99 21.72 7.53 6.80
N GLY A 100 22.95 7.20 6.37
CA GLY A 100 23.61 7.87 5.26
C GLY A 100 22.86 7.71 3.93
N ASN A 101 22.33 6.49 3.65
CA ASN A 101 21.54 6.25 2.46
C ASN A 101 20.13 6.90 2.59
N MET A 102 19.49 6.80 3.75
CA MET A 102 18.20 7.43 4.03
C MET A 102 18.22 8.92 3.69
N ILE A 103 19.22 9.66 4.17
CA ILE A 103 19.37 11.10 3.92
C ILE A 103 19.65 11.36 2.44
N ARG A 104 20.62 10.66 1.84
CA ARG A 104 21.00 10.85 0.43
C ARG A 104 19.84 10.58 -0.52
N SER A 105 19.10 9.50 -0.31
CA SER A 105 17.93 9.14 -1.12
C SER A 105 16.86 10.20 -1.02
N LEU A 106 16.56 10.69 0.19
CA LEU A 106 15.59 11.77 0.38
C LEU A 106 16.02 13.06 -0.36
N GLU A 107 17.27 13.47 -0.22
CA GLU A 107 17.78 14.66 -0.94
C GLU A 107 17.67 14.51 -2.46
N GLY A 108 17.92 13.29 -2.96
CA GLY A 108 17.69 12.95 -4.37
C GLY A 108 16.24 13.08 -4.77
N SER A 109 15.34 12.52 -3.97
CA SER A 109 13.89 12.58 -4.18
C SER A 109 13.37 14.03 -4.16
N LEU A 110 13.78 14.83 -3.18
CA LEU A 110 13.38 16.24 -3.09
C LEU A 110 13.80 17.05 -4.33
N ARG A 111 15.01 16.80 -4.85
CA ARG A 111 15.46 17.43 -6.11
C ARG A 111 14.61 17.02 -7.31
N ARG A 112 14.31 15.72 -7.50
CA ARG A 112 13.49 15.23 -8.62
C ARG A 112 12.03 15.71 -8.51
N LEU A 113 11.50 15.74 -7.31
CA LEU A 113 10.13 16.19 -7.01
C LEU A 113 10.00 17.73 -7.02
N GLY A 114 11.11 18.48 -7.01
CA GLY A 114 11.09 19.95 -7.02
C GLY A 114 10.41 20.55 -5.78
N THR A 115 10.61 19.95 -4.60
CA THR A 115 10.00 20.37 -3.32
C THR A 115 11.02 20.31 -2.20
N ASP A 116 10.80 21.03 -1.12
CA ASP A 116 11.65 21.06 0.08
C ASP A 116 11.27 19.97 1.11
N HIS A 117 10.09 19.36 0.96
CA HIS A 117 9.64 18.28 1.83
C HIS A 117 8.70 17.29 1.14
N VAL A 118 8.58 16.09 1.72
CA VAL A 118 7.51 15.14 1.44
C VAL A 118 6.62 14.97 2.67
N ASP A 119 5.35 14.63 2.44
CA ASP A 119 4.41 14.46 3.53
C ASP A 119 4.60 13.13 4.26
N LEU A 120 4.89 12.06 3.51
CA LEU A 120 5.11 10.74 4.07
C LEU A 120 6.35 10.09 3.43
N TYR A 121 7.27 9.62 4.28
CA TYR A 121 8.49 8.96 3.83
C TYR A 121 8.49 7.51 4.29
N TRP A 122 8.54 6.60 3.33
CA TRP A 122 8.53 5.17 3.60
C TRP A 122 9.93 4.58 3.60
N VAL A 123 10.24 3.75 4.59
CA VAL A 123 11.29 2.74 4.41
C VAL A 123 10.68 1.64 3.54
N HIS A 124 11.18 1.47 2.31
CA HIS A 124 10.55 0.64 1.28
C HIS A 124 10.58 -0.85 1.60
N PHE A 125 11.74 -1.33 2.08
CA PHE A 125 11.95 -2.71 2.52
C PHE A 125 12.93 -2.75 3.69
N PRO A 126 12.80 -3.72 4.62
CA PRO A 126 13.88 -4.00 5.58
C PRO A 126 15.08 -4.56 4.83
N ASP A 127 16.26 -4.05 5.12
CA ASP A 127 17.52 -4.55 4.54
C ASP A 127 18.12 -5.70 5.35
N THR A 128 17.46 -6.09 6.45
CA THR A 128 17.83 -7.16 7.39
C THR A 128 19.16 -6.95 8.14
N VAL A 129 19.84 -5.83 7.92
CA VAL A 129 21.16 -5.50 8.52
C VAL A 129 21.08 -4.27 9.42
N THR A 130 20.35 -3.22 8.99
CA THR A 130 20.23 -1.97 9.75
C THR A 130 19.31 -2.17 10.95
N PRO A 131 19.78 -1.90 12.18
CA PRO A 131 18.96 -1.97 13.37
C PRO A 131 17.73 -1.04 13.27
N VAL A 132 16.57 -1.51 13.73
CA VAL A 132 15.34 -0.71 13.70
C VAL A 132 15.47 0.57 14.53
N GLU A 133 16.31 0.57 15.54
CA GLU A 133 16.69 1.73 16.38
C GLU A 133 17.31 2.85 15.55
N GLU A 134 18.21 2.51 14.63
CA GLU A 134 18.82 3.47 13.72
C GLU A 134 17.80 4.01 12.72
N VAL A 135 16.95 3.14 12.18
CA VAL A 135 15.88 3.54 11.26
C VAL A 135 14.95 4.57 11.93
N VAL A 136 14.45 4.26 13.14
CA VAL A 136 13.56 5.16 13.87
C VAL A 136 14.24 6.49 14.23
N ALA A 137 15.51 6.44 14.64
CA ALA A 137 16.29 7.65 14.94
C ALA A 137 16.51 8.52 13.70
N GLY A 138 16.85 7.91 12.56
CA GLY A 138 17.06 8.63 11.30
C GLY A 138 15.79 9.29 10.77
N LEU A 139 14.65 8.59 10.86
CA LEU A 139 13.35 9.15 10.49
C LEU A 139 12.96 10.35 11.39
N ASP A 140 13.20 10.26 12.70
CA ASP A 140 12.96 11.37 13.64
C ASP A 140 13.81 12.60 13.29
N ASP A 141 15.10 12.41 12.96
CA ASP A 141 15.98 13.50 12.52
C ASP A 141 15.43 14.21 11.27
N LEU A 142 14.90 13.46 10.31
CA LEU A 142 14.33 14.01 9.08
C LEU A 142 13.00 14.76 9.35
N VAL A 143 12.19 14.29 10.30
CA VAL A 143 10.98 15.02 10.76
C VAL A 143 11.40 16.31 11.43
N ARG A 144 12.37 16.29 12.36
CA ARG A 144 12.89 17.49 13.05
C ARG A 144 13.52 18.49 12.08
N ALA A 145 14.18 18.00 11.03
CA ALA A 145 14.72 18.85 9.96
C ALA A 145 13.64 19.44 9.04
N GLY A 146 12.37 19.03 9.20
CA GLY A 146 11.25 19.49 8.40
C GLY A 146 11.24 18.95 6.96
N LYS A 147 12.10 17.97 6.63
CA LYS A 147 12.20 17.37 5.28
C LYS A 147 11.16 16.29 5.00
N ILE A 148 10.63 15.68 6.06
CA ILE A 148 9.46 14.82 6.00
C ILE A 148 8.47 15.23 7.09
N ARG A 149 7.18 15.04 6.86
CA ARG A 149 6.15 15.33 7.87
C ARG A 149 5.82 14.10 8.70
N TYR A 150 5.73 12.95 8.06
CA TYR A 150 5.40 11.66 8.66
C TYR A 150 6.32 10.57 8.13
N ALA A 151 6.52 9.55 8.94
CA ALA A 151 7.31 8.37 8.62
C ALA A 151 6.45 7.11 8.60
N GLY A 152 6.79 6.14 7.74
CA GLY A 152 6.13 4.86 7.67
C GLY A 152 7.07 3.73 7.26
N LEU A 153 6.61 2.49 7.47
CA LEU A 153 7.38 1.28 7.18
C LEU A 153 6.64 0.43 6.14
N SER A 154 7.32 0.04 5.07
CA SER A 154 6.74 -0.78 4.00
C SER A 154 7.39 -2.16 3.96
N ASN A 155 6.57 -3.22 3.86
CA ASN A 155 7.03 -4.61 3.77
C ASN A 155 7.83 -5.12 4.98
N PHE A 156 7.69 -4.51 6.13
CA PHE A 156 8.28 -4.97 7.40
C PHE A 156 7.40 -6.04 8.05
N ALA A 157 8.01 -6.97 8.78
CA ALA A 157 7.30 -7.92 9.61
C ALA A 157 6.60 -7.21 10.79
N ALA A 158 5.48 -7.76 11.27
CA ALA A 158 4.68 -7.15 12.34
C ALA A 158 5.49 -6.88 13.61
N TRP A 159 6.40 -7.79 14.01
CA TRP A 159 7.26 -7.60 15.17
C TRP A 159 8.24 -6.43 15.01
N GLN A 160 8.76 -6.20 13.80
CA GLN A 160 9.65 -5.07 13.52
C GLN A 160 8.90 -3.74 13.59
N VAL A 161 7.67 -3.70 13.06
CA VAL A 161 6.80 -2.51 13.14
C VAL A 161 6.45 -2.22 14.59
N SER A 162 6.01 -3.22 15.36
CA SER A 162 5.68 -3.06 16.79
C SER A 162 6.88 -2.55 17.58
N ARG A 163 8.09 -3.09 17.31
CA ARG A 163 9.33 -2.60 17.92
C ARG A 163 9.60 -1.14 17.56
N ALA A 164 9.48 -0.76 16.28
CA ALA A 164 9.70 0.61 15.82
C ALA A 164 8.74 1.60 16.50
N VAL A 165 7.45 1.25 16.58
CA VAL A 165 6.44 2.07 17.26
C VAL A 165 6.77 2.25 18.73
N THR A 166 7.07 1.16 19.45
CA THR A 166 7.45 1.20 20.86
C THR A 166 8.70 2.05 21.10
N LEU A 167 9.73 1.91 20.27
CA LEU A 167 10.94 2.71 20.38
C LEU A 167 10.68 4.20 20.15
N ALA A 168 9.82 4.53 19.17
CA ALA A 168 9.43 5.92 18.93
C ALA A 168 8.72 6.53 20.16
N GLU A 169 7.80 5.77 20.77
CA GLU A 169 7.07 6.21 21.97
C GLU A 169 7.99 6.38 23.18
N VAL A 170 8.76 5.34 23.51
CA VAL A 170 9.63 5.35 24.71
C VAL A 170 10.69 6.45 24.65
N HIS A 171 11.19 6.76 23.44
CA HIS A 171 12.23 7.78 23.27
C HIS A 171 11.69 9.16 22.84
N GLY A 172 10.37 9.38 22.84
CA GLY A 172 9.76 10.66 22.46
C GLY A 172 10.12 11.11 21.04
N ARG A 173 10.22 10.16 20.11
CA ARG A 173 10.54 10.38 18.69
C ARG A 173 9.26 10.54 17.86
N ALA A 174 9.43 11.03 16.64
CA ALA A 174 8.33 11.13 15.68
C ALA A 174 7.61 9.77 15.51
N PRO A 175 6.27 9.74 15.59
CA PRO A 175 5.53 8.48 15.51
C PRO A 175 5.62 7.86 14.12
N VAL A 176 5.61 6.53 14.06
CA VAL A 176 5.33 5.80 12.82
C VAL A 176 3.85 6.01 12.48
N ALA A 177 3.54 6.64 11.35
CA ALA A 177 2.18 6.97 10.94
C ALA A 177 1.42 5.77 10.36
N GLY A 178 2.14 4.83 9.75
CA GLY A 178 1.49 3.67 9.14
C GLY A 178 2.44 2.66 8.52
N ILE A 179 1.82 1.65 7.93
CA ILE A 179 2.49 0.62 7.15
C ILE A 179 2.03 0.63 5.70
N GLN A 180 2.88 0.12 4.81
CA GLN A 180 2.49 -0.19 3.44
C GLN A 180 2.80 -1.67 3.17
N THR A 181 1.79 -2.45 2.74
CA THR A 181 1.92 -3.90 2.53
C THR A 181 1.11 -4.36 1.33
N GLU A 182 1.49 -5.51 0.74
CA GLU A 182 0.64 -6.16 -0.27
C GLU A 182 -0.67 -6.62 0.36
N TYR A 183 -1.78 -6.31 -0.29
CA TYR A 183 -3.07 -6.84 0.13
C TYR A 183 -4.09 -6.86 -1.02
N SER A 184 -4.68 -8.02 -1.24
CA SER A 184 -5.70 -8.26 -2.25
C SER A 184 -6.40 -9.61 -1.99
N LEU A 185 -7.42 -9.95 -2.77
CA LEU A 185 -8.06 -11.28 -2.70
C LEU A 185 -7.09 -12.45 -2.95
N VAL A 186 -5.97 -12.25 -3.66
CA VAL A 186 -4.97 -13.29 -3.90
C VAL A 186 -3.73 -13.22 -2.98
N GLU A 187 -3.71 -12.25 -2.07
CA GLU A 187 -2.66 -12.10 -1.05
C GLU A 187 -3.24 -11.53 0.23
N ARG A 188 -3.58 -12.42 1.16
CA ARG A 188 -4.21 -12.07 2.44
C ARG A 188 -3.35 -12.41 3.67
N THR A 189 -2.07 -12.71 3.47
CA THR A 189 -1.17 -13.07 4.59
C THR A 189 -1.09 -11.96 5.65
N ALA A 190 -1.32 -10.70 5.28
CA ALA A 190 -1.37 -9.58 6.21
C ALA A 190 -2.51 -9.70 7.25
N ASP A 191 -3.57 -10.48 6.99
CA ASP A 191 -4.64 -10.76 7.95
C ASP A 191 -4.14 -11.49 9.21
N ARG A 192 -2.98 -12.17 9.12
CA ARG A 192 -2.42 -12.92 10.23
C ARG A 192 -1.96 -12.04 11.37
N GLU A 193 -1.17 -11.01 11.08
CA GLU A 193 -0.54 -10.16 12.08
C GLU A 193 -0.51 -8.67 11.71
N LEU A 194 -0.19 -8.33 10.45
CA LEU A 194 0.06 -6.94 10.05
C LEU A 194 -1.18 -6.05 10.21
N LEU A 195 -2.35 -6.50 9.75
CA LEU A 195 -3.58 -5.72 9.87
C LEU A 195 -4.09 -5.63 11.30
N PRO A 196 -4.17 -6.75 12.09
CA PRO A 196 -4.50 -6.67 13.50
C PRO A 196 -3.55 -5.79 14.32
N MET A 197 -2.24 -5.89 14.07
CA MET A 197 -1.23 -5.03 14.69
C MET A 197 -1.44 -3.54 14.33
N ALA A 198 -1.69 -3.24 13.05
CA ALA A 198 -1.91 -1.87 12.60
C ALA A 198 -3.16 -1.27 13.25
N GLU A 199 -4.23 -2.06 13.38
CA GLU A 199 -5.46 -1.65 14.05
C GLU A 199 -5.22 -1.38 15.54
N GLU A 200 -4.57 -2.29 16.26
CA GLU A 200 -4.25 -2.13 17.69
C GLU A 200 -3.38 -0.91 17.93
N LEU A 201 -2.31 -0.75 17.15
CA LEU A 201 -1.39 0.38 17.28
C LEU A 201 -1.90 1.68 16.64
N GLY A 202 -3.07 1.69 16.00
CA GLY A 202 -3.66 2.86 15.37
C GLY A 202 -2.91 3.38 14.14
N LEU A 203 -2.21 2.50 13.43
CA LEU A 203 -1.44 2.82 12.22
C LEU A 203 -2.34 2.83 10.97
N GLY A 204 -2.11 3.78 10.05
CA GLY A 204 -2.71 3.71 8.73
C GLY A 204 -2.11 2.56 7.89
N VAL A 205 -2.90 1.99 6.99
CA VAL A 205 -2.47 0.89 6.12
C VAL A 205 -2.64 1.30 4.67
N ALA A 206 -1.53 1.44 3.94
CA ALA A 206 -1.53 1.57 2.49
C ALA A 206 -1.40 0.16 1.87
N GLN A 207 -2.33 -0.22 0.99
CA GLN A 207 -2.45 -1.58 0.46
C GLN A 207 -2.02 -1.60 -1.01
N TRP A 208 -0.78 -2.02 -1.29
CA TRP A 208 -0.33 -2.11 -2.66
C TRP A 208 -0.76 -3.44 -3.32
N GLY A 209 -0.85 -3.44 -4.64
CA GLY A 209 -1.21 -4.62 -5.43
C GLY A 209 -2.69 -5.03 -5.36
N PRO A 210 -3.67 -4.09 -5.32
CA PRO A 210 -5.09 -4.39 -5.10
C PRO A 210 -5.70 -5.36 -6.12
N LEU A 211 -5.09 -5.50 -7.29
CA LEU A 211 -5.50 -6.43 -8.35
C LEU A 211 -4.54 -7.61 -8.55
N GLY A 212 -3.61 -7.87 -7.59
CA GLY A 212 -2.61 -8.93 -7.72
C GLY A 212 -1.79 -8.81 -9.01
N GLY A 213 -1.32 -7.60 -9.34
CA GLY A 213 -0.58 -7.36 -10.59
C GLY A 213 -1.42 -7.44 -11.86
N GLY A 214 -2.74 -7.40 -11.74
CA GLY A 214 -3.71 -7.54 -12.84
C GLY A 214 -4.30 -8.95 -12.97
N LEU A 215 -3.92 -9.90 -12.12
CA LEU A 215 -4.48 -11.26 -12.11
C LEU A 215 -6.02 -11.22 -11.94
N LEU A 216 -6.49 -10.44 -10.97
CA LEU A 216 -7.92 -10.34 -10.63
C LEU A 216 -8.79 -9.66 -11.70
N THR A 217 -8.20 -9.20 -12.81
CA THR A 217 -8.96 -8.73 -13.98
C THR A 217 -9.39 -9.87 -14.90
N GLY A 218 -8.81 -11.06 -14.76
CA GLY A 218 -9.02 -12.21 -15.65
C GLY A 218 -8.35 -12.11 -17.02
N LYS A 219 -7.70 -10.98 -17.34
CA LYS A 219 -7.15 -10.70 -18.68
C LYS A 219 -6.07 -11.69 -19.12
N TYR A 220 -5.33 -12.27 -18.19
CA TYR A 220 -4.24 -13.20 -18.53
C TYR A 220 -4.74 -14.54 -19.05
N ARG A 221 -5.95 -14.97 -18.69
CA ARG A 221 -6.62 -16.15 -19.30
C ARG A 221 -6.95 -15.95 -20.78
N GLN A 222 -7.04 -14.69 -21.21
CA GLN A 222 -7.33 -14.31 -22.60
C GLN A 222 -6.05 -13.99 -23.40
N GLY A 223 -4.87 -14.27 -22.84
CA GLY A 223 -3.58 -14.01 -23.49
C GLY A 223 -3.20 -12.52 -23.59
N SER A 224 -3.87 -11.64 -22.84
CA SER A 224 -3.60 -10.21 -22.91
C SER A 224 -2.26 -9.86 -22.27
N ALA A 225 -1.54 -8.92 -22.89
CA ALA A 225 -0.30 -8.37 -22.35
C ALA A 225 -0.52 -7.58 -21.04
N GLY A 226 0.51 -7.47 -20.24
CA GLY A 226 0.49 -6.72 -19.01
C GLY A 226 1.78 -6.87 -18.22
N ARG A 227 1.77 -6.50 -16.95
CA ARG A 227 2.97 -6.59 -16.10
C ARG A 227 3.61 -7.98 -16.10
N LEU A 228 2.81 -9.03 -16.28
CA LEU A 228 3.29 -10.40 -16.36
C LEU A 228 4.32 -10.59 -17.49
N THR A 229 4.10 -9.94 -18.62
CA THR A 229 4.98 -9.98 -19.78
C THR A 229 6.05 -8.89 -19.74
N ASP A 230 5.69 -7.70 -19.26
CA ASP A 230 6.50 -6.50 -19.38
C ASP A 230 7.66 -6.44 -18.36
N TRP A 231 7.48 -7.03 -17.18
CA TRP A 231 8.46 -6.96 -16.09
C TRP A 231 9.18 -8.29 -15.82
N ASN A 232 9.21 -9.23 -16.79
CA ASN A 232 9.85 -10.54 -16.67
C ASN A 232 9.48 -11.30 -15.38
N GLY A 233 8.22 -11.20 -14.95
CA GLY A 233 7.72 -11.90 -13.77
C GLY A 233 8.19 -11.38 -12.41
N ARG A 234 8.90 -10.25 -12.34
CA ARG A 234 9.60 -9.80 -11.12
C ARG A 234 8.68 -9.39 -9.97
N VAL A 235 7.41 -9.07 -10.19
CA VAL A 235 6.49 -8.56 -9.13
C VAL A 235 5.06 -9.09 -9.31
N MET A 236 4.91 -10.29 -9.91
CA MET A 236 3.60 -10.69 -10.39
C MET A 236 3.05 -11.91 -9.69
N ARG A 237 1.79 -11.83 -9.30
CA ARG A 237 1.00 -12.98 -8.91
C ARG A 237 0.49 -13.67 -10.17
N HIS A 238 0.80 -14.95 -10.30
CA HIS A 238 0.32 -15.79 -11.39
C HIS A 238 -0.83 -16.66 -10.88
N GLU A 239 -1.65 -17.15 -11.80
CA GLU A 239 -2.57 -18.25 -11.57
C GLU A 239 -1.77 -19.57 -11.52
N SER A 240 -0.96 -19.72 -10.45
CA SER A 240 0.05 -20.77 -10.32
C SER A 240 -0.37 -21.92 -9.44
N ASP A 241 -1.52 -21.81 -8.78
CA ASP A 241 -2.02 -22.79 -7.82
C ASP A 241 -3.56 -22.77 -7.76
N ALA A 242 -4.13 -23.86 -7.22
CA ALA A 242 -5.57 -24.05 -7.15
C ALA A 242 -6.29 -22.96 -6.32
N HIS A 243 -5.65 -22.41 -5.31
CA HIS A 243 -6.24 -21.36 -4.49
C HIS A 243 -6.45 -20.07 -5.30
N ARG A 244 -5.42 -19.61 -6.02
CA ARG A 244 -5.54 -18.42 -6.87
C ARG A 244 -6.50 -18.60 -8.02
N THR A 245 -6.55 -19.81 -8.60
CA THR A 245 -7.56 -20.17 -9.60
C THR A 245 -8.97 -20.04 -9.03
N ALA A 246 -9.23 -20.61 -7.86
CA ALA A 246 -10.54 -20.54 -7.22
C ALA A 246 -10.94 -19.09 -6.87
N VAL A 247 -10.00 -18.29 -6.37
CA VAL A 247 -10.24 -16.87 -6.10
C VAL A 247 -10.59 -16.09 -7.37
N LEU A 248 -9.85 -16.32 -8.46
CA LEU A 248 -10.16 -15.66 -9.74
C LEU A 248 -11.52 -16.10 -10.28
N ASP A 249 -11.84 -17.40 -10.22
CA ASP A 249 -13.13 -17.93 -10.65
C ASP A 249 -14.28 -17.28 -9.90
N GLU A 250 -14.15 -17.10 -8.59
CA GLU A 250 -15.15 -16.46 -7.76
C GLU A 250 -15.31 -14.96 -8.09
N VAL A 251 -14.20 -14.24 -8.29
CA VAL A 251 -14.25 -12.84 -8.74
C VAL A 251 -14.98 -12.72 -10.08
N LEU A 252 -14.73 -13.63 -11.02
CA LEU A 252 -15.40 -13.65 -12.31
C LEU A 252 -16.88 -14.04 -12.19
N ALA A 253 -17.26 -14.90 -11.24
CA ALA A 253 -18.64 -15.25 -10.98
C ALA A 253 -19.42 -14.04 -10.42
N VAL A 254 -18.90 -13.40 -9.37
CA VAL A 254 -19.51 -12.19 -8.79
C VAL A 254 -19.56 -11.05 -9.82
N ALA A 255 -18.56 -10.90 -10.67
CA ALA A 255 -18.58 -9.91 -11.76
C ALA A 255 -19.76 -10.14 -12.73
N ARG A 256 -20.04 -11.39 -13.12
CA ARG A 256 -21.20 -11.73 -13.94
C ARG A 256 -22.53 -11.47 -13.24
N GLU A 257 -22.64 -11.79 -11.96
CA GLU A 257 -23.85 -11.62 -11.15
C GLU A 257 -24.19 -10.15 -10.92
N THR A 258 -23.18 -9.31 -10.71
CA THR A 258 -23.35 -7.87 -10.47
C THR A 258 -23.36 -7.03 -11.74
N GLY A 259 -22.92 -7.58 -12.88
CA GLY A 259 -22.73 -6.83 -14.12
C GLY A 259 -21.51 -5.88 -14.07
N ALA A 260 -20.70 -5.93 -13.02
CA ALA A 260 -19.53 -5.06 -12.84
C ALA A 260 -18.26 -5.74 -13.39
N PRO A 261 -17.28 -4.97 -13.91
CA PRO A 261 -15.97 -5.52 -14.28
C PRO A 261 -15.27 -6.23 -13.12
N PRO A 262 -14.53 -7.34 -13.36
CA PRO A 262 -13.84 -8.08 -12.30
C PRO A 262 -12.89 -7.23 -11.46
N ALA A 263 -12.20 -6.28 -12.08
CA ALA A 263 -11.33 -5.33 -11.38
C ALA A 263 -12.11 -4.49 -10.35
N GLN A 264 -13.31 -4.04 -10.70
CA GLN A 264 -14.17 -3.27 -9.78
C GLN A 264 -14.66 -4.13 -8.62
N VAL A 265 -15.04 -5.39 -8.87
CA VAL A 265 -15.43 -6.35 -7.81
C VAL A 265 -14.30 -6.52 -6.79
N ALA A 266 -13.07 -6.78 -7.27
CA ALA A 266 -11.91 -6.97 -6.39
C ALA A 266 -11.61 -5.72 -5.55
N VAL A 267 -11.72 -4.53 -6.12
CA VAL A 267 -11.49 -3.27 -5.41
C VAL A 267 -12.65 -2.91 -4.49
N ALA A 268 -13.90 -3.17 -4.87
CA ALA A 268 -15.08 -2.98 -4.02
C ALA A 268 -15.02 -3.85 -2.76
N TRP A 269 -14.48 -5.08 -2.88
CA TRP A 269 -14.20 -5.91 -1.71
C TRP A 269 -13.20 -5.24 -0.75
N LEU A 270 -12.07 -4.68 -1.25
CA LEU A 270 -11.13 -3.91 -0.43
C LEU A 270 -11.79 -2.71 0.24
N ASN A 271 -12.63 -1.97 -0.51
CA ASN A 271 -13.37 -0.84 0.02
C ASN A 271 -14.34 -1.25 1.14
N SER A 272 -14.98 -2.43 1.02
CA SER A 272 -15.85 -2.97 2.06
C SER A 272 -15.06 -3.26 3.35
N ARG A 273 -13.90 -3.88 3.25
CA ARG A 273 -13.02 -4.12 4.40
C ARG A 273 -12.51 -2.81 5.03
N ALA A 274 -12.15 -1.84 4.20
CA ALA A 274 -11.73 -0.51 4.68
C ALA A 274 -12.82 0.21 5.49
N ARG A 275 -14.10 0.04 5.11
CA ARG A 275 -15.24 0.64 5.84
C ARG A 275 -15.47 0.04 7.23
N THR A 276 -15.07 -1.20 7.45
CA THR A 276 -15.27 -1.91 8.74
C THR A 276 -14.00 -1.93 9.60
N ALA A 277 -12.85 -1.53 9.08
CA ALA A 277 -11.59 -1.49 9.79
C ALA A 277 -11.57 -0.37 10.85
N GLY A 278 -10.89 -0.63 11.97
CA GLY A 278 -10.70 0.35 13.06
C GLY A 278 -9.65 1.41 12.77
N THR A 279 -8.95 1.33 11.62
CA THR A 279 -7.98 2.31 11.12
C THR A 279 -8.10 2.48 9.60
N ALA A 280 -7.46 3.51 9.05
CA ALA A 280 -7.52 3.74 7.60
C ALA A 280 -6.84 2.63 6.80
N HIS A 281 -7.58 2.02 5.89
CA HIS A 281 -7.05 1.14 4.85
C HIS A 281 -7.19 1.86 3.51
N VAL A 282 -6.07 2.11 2.85
CA VAL A 282 -6.00 2.91 1.62
C VAL A 282 -5.40 2.08 0.50
N PRO A 283 -6.20 1.60 -0.46
CA PRO A 283 -5.66 0.92 -1.64
C PRO A 283 -4.77 1.84 -2.48
N VAL A 284 -3.57 1.36 -2.81
CA VAL A 284 -2.63 2.03 -3.72
C VAL A 284 -2.92 1.55 -5.14
N ILE A 285 -3.67 2.35 -5.89
CA ILE A 285 -4.08 2.02 -7.25
C ILE A 285 -3.01 2.45 -8.25
N GLY A 286 -2.73 1.60 -9.24
CA GLY A 286 -1.67 1.83 -10.23
C GLY A 286 -2.20 1.72 -11.66
N PRO A 287 -3.03 2.67 -12.14
CA PRO A 287 -3.52 2.69 -13.50
C PRO A 287 -2.38 3.02 -14.49
N ARG A 288 -2.50 2.51 -15.73
CA ARG A 288 -1.65 2.87 -16.87
C ARG A 288 -2.35 3.78 -17.85
N THR A 289 -3.68 3.88 -17.78
CA THR A 289 -4.51 4.74 -18.60
C THR A 289 -5.59 5.42 -17.78
N VAL A 290 -6.17 6.49 -18.31
CA VAL A 290 -7.29 7.19 -17.67
C VAL A 290 -8.50 6.25 -17.52
N GLU A 291 -8.78 5.39 -18.50
CA GLU A 291 -9.90 4.43 -18.45
C GLU A 291 -9.73 3.44 -17.29
N GLN A 292 -8.48 2.98 -17.02
CA GLN A 292 -8.21 2.14 -15.87
C GLN A 292 -8.41 2.88 -14.55
N LEU A 293 -8.03 4.17 -14.49
CA LEU A 293 -8.30 5.01 -13.33
C LEU A 293 -9.80 5.18 -13.12
N ASP A 294 -10.58 5.48 -14.16
CA ASP A 294 -12.03 5.59 -14.06
C ASP A 294 -12.68 4.29 -13.58
N GLY A 295 -12.14 3.14 -14.00
CA GLY A 295 -12.55 1.84 -13.46
C GLY A 295 -12.32 1.69 -11.96
N TYR A 296 -11.18 2.17 -11.42
CA TYR A 296 -10.93 2.20 -9.98
C TYR A 296 -11.88 3.18 -9.25
N LEU A 297 -12.10 4.36 -9.81
CA LEU A 297 -12.99 5.36 -9.21
C LEU A 297 -14.44 4.86 -9.15
N ALA A 298 -14.92 4.20 -10.19
CA ALA A 298 -16.26 3.60 -10.22
C ALA A 298 -16.44 2.51 -9.14
N ALA A 299 -15.37 1.84 -8.72
CA ALA A 299 -15.44 0.85 -7.64
C ALA A 299 -15.72 1.46 -6.25
N LEU A 300 -15.61 2.79 -6.07
CA LEU A 300 -16.01 3.46 -4.83
C LEU A 300 -17.51 3.40 -4.59
N ASP A 301 -18.29 3.43 -5.67
CA ASP A 301 -19.75 3.42 -5.63
C ASP A 301 -20.34 1.99 -5.75
N LEU A 302 -19.49 1.00 -6.10
CA LEU A 302 -19.93 -0.39 -6.20
C LEU A 302 -20.10 -0.99 -4.79
N THR A 303 -21.34 -1.38 -4.48
CA THR A 303 -21.66 -2.09 -3.25
C THR A 303 -21.90 -3.56 -3.55
N LEU A 304 -21.12 -4.42 -2.94
CA LEU A 304 -21.32 -5.87 -2.95
C LEU A 304 -22.25 -6.25 -1.79
N ASP A 305 -23.20 -7.12 -2.02
CA ASP A 305 -24.06 -7.62 -0.96
C ASP A 305 -23.32 -8.56 0.00
N ALA A 306 -23.96 -8.91 1.11
CA ALA A 306 -23.37 -9.76 2.13
C ALA A 306 -23.04 -11.19 1.64
N ALA A 307 -23.77 -11.70 0.64
CA ALA A 307 -23.51 -13.03 0.07
C ALA A 307 -22.27 -13.00 -0.82
N HIS A 308 -22.13 -11.99 -1.68
CA HIS A 308 -20.91 -11.78 -2.48
C HIS A 308 -19.69 -11.59 -1.61
N LEU A 309 -19.76 -10.73 -0.57
CA LEU A 309 -18.65 -10.50 0.34
C LEU A 309 -18.22 -11.77 1.06
N ARG A 310 -19.17 -12.55 1.55
CA ARG A 310 -18.89 -13.84 2.23
C ARG A 310 -18.18 -14.83 1.31
N ARG A 311 -18.66 -15.03 0.09
CA ARG A 311 -18.05 -15.93 -0.91
C ARG A 311 -16.63 -15.51 -1.23
N LEU A 312 -16.39 -14.22 -1.46
CA LEU A 312 -15.05 -13.67 -1.72
C LEU A 312 -14.13 -13.83 -0.49
N ASP A 313 -14.64 -13.62 0.72
CA ASP A 313 -13.88 -13.80 1.95
C ASP A 313 -13.50 -15.27 2.18
N GLU A 314 -14.43 -16.19 1.98
CA GLU A 314 -14.21 -17.63 2.17
C GLU A 314 -13.20 -18.19 1.18
N VAL A 315 -13.37 -17.91 -0.12
CA VAL A 315 -12.47 -18.44 -1.17
C VAL A 315 -11.06 -17.87 -1.07
N SER A 316 -10.91 -16.64 -0.60
CA SER A 316 -9.62 -15.95 -0.47
C SER A 316 -8.94 -16.12 0.90
N ALA A 317 -9.61 -16.80 1.84
CA ALA A 317 -9.08 -16.98 3.19
C ALA A 317 -7.73 -17.72 3.19
N VAL A 318 -6.82 -17.25 4.03
CA VAL A 318 -5.54 -17.92 4.27
C VAL A 318 -5.53 -18.54 5.67
N PRO A 319 -4.93 -19.73 5.85
CA PRO A 319 -4.73 -20.29 7.17
C PRO A 319 -3.89 -19.34 8.02
N LEU A 320 -4.38 -18.99 9.21
CA LEU A 320 -3.61 -18.14 10.11
C LEU A 320 -2.48 -18.91 10.81
N GLY A 321 -2.67 -20.22 10.99
CA GLY A 321 -1.69 -21.09 11.60
C GLY A 321 -1.57 -20.91 13.12
N SER A 322 -0.55 -21.55 13.70
CA SER A 322 -0.26 -21.40 15.14
C SER A 322 0.49 -20.09 15.40
N PRO A 323 0.19 -19.37 16.52
CA PRO A 323 -0.80 -19.70 17.55
C PRO A 323 -2.23 -19.23 17.25
N HIS A 324 -2.47 -18.51 16.16
CA HIS A 324 -3.70 -17.76 15.88
C HIS A 324 -4.95 -18.64 15.83
N ASP A 325 -4.87 -19.81 15.17
CA ASP A 325 -6.01 -20.72 15.06
C ASP A 325 -6.35 -21.36 16.41
N LEU A 326 -5.33 -21.66 17.24
CA LEU A 326 -5.54 -22.18 18.61
C LEU A 326 -6.22 -21.15 19.51
N VAL A 327 -5.74 -19.91 19.49
CA VAL A 327 -6.32 -18.81 20.28
C VAL A 327 -7.76 -18.54 19.84
N ARG A 328 -8.03 -18.54 18.54
CA ARG A 328 -9.40 -18.38 18.03
C ARG A 328 -10.32 -19.49 18.47
N GLY A 329 -9.88 -20.75 18.39
CA GLY A 329 -10.67 -21.92 18.83
C GLY A 329 -10.89 -21.97 20.34
N ALA A 330 -9.98 -21.41 21.14
CA ALA A 330 -10.08 -21.38 22.60
C ALA A 330 -10.82 -20.13 23.14
N ARG A 331 -11.17 -19.17 22.28
CA ARG A 331 -11.65 -17.83 22.69
C ARG A 331 -12.81 -17.88 23.67
N ASP A 332 -13.85 -18.67 23.40
CA ASP A 332 -15.01 -18.75 24.27
C ASP A 332 -14.64 -19.30 25.66
N ASN A 333 -13.80 -20.34 25.72
CA ASN A 333 -13.32 -20.89 27.00
C ASN A 333 -12.47 -19.87 27.77
N LEU A 334 -11.60 -19.12 27.08
CA LEU A 334 -10.77 -18.07 27.69
C LEU A 334 -11.60 -16.90 28.23
N LEU A 335 -12.81 -16.69 27.69
CA LEU A 335 -13.73 -15.63 28.09
C LEU A 335 -14.91 -16.15 28.93
N GLY A 336 -14.77 -17.32 29.57
CA GLY A 336 -15.75 -17.87 30.49
C GLY A 336 -17.02 -18.40 29.82
N GLY A 337 -16.95 -18.81 28.56
CA GLY A 337 -18.06 -19.39 27.79
C GLY A 337 -19.02 -18.38 27.17
N ASP A 338 -18.74 -17.06 27.25
CA ASP A 338 -19.60 -16.01 26.68
C ASP A 338 -18.74 -14.85 26.13
N ALA A 339 -18.13 -15.07 24.97
CA ALA A 339 -17.32 -14.06 24.29
C ALA A 339 -18.09 -12.79 23.92
N ALA A 340 -19.42 -12.89 23.74
CA ALA A 340 -20.27 -11.75 23.33
C ALA A 340 -20.28 -10.64 24.41
N ARG A 341 -20.09 -10.99 25.68
CA ARG A 341 -19.99 -10.02 26.78
C ARG A 341 -18.83 -9.03 26.63
N PHE A 342 -17.80 -9.39 25.87
CA PHE A 342 -16.57 -8.61 25.73
C PHE A 342 -16.47 -7.89 24.36
N GLU A 343 -17.40 -8.13 23.43
CA GLU A 343 -17.36 -7.56 22.08
C GLU A 343 -17.68 -6.06 22.04
N GLY A 344 -18.37 -5.52 23.05
CA GLY A 344 -18.71 -4.09 23.17
C GLY A 344 -17.63 -3.22 23.81
N ALA A 345 -16.67 -3.79 24.52
CA ALA A 345 -15.72 -3.04 25.36
C ALA A 345 -14.51 -2.45 24.61
N ARG A 346 -14.23 -2.90 23.37
CA ARG A 346 -13.08 -2.45 22.56
C ARG A 346 -13.35 -1.23 21.65
N ARG A 347 -14.56 -0.68 21.66
CA ARG A 347 -14.95 0.46 20.80
C ARG A 347 -15.11 1.79 21.56
N ALA A 348 -14.67 1.86 22.81
CA ALA A 348 -14.71 3.07 23.61
C ALA A 348 -13.35 3.80 23.61
#